data_f224a63484eee05fcf9986d6c3b24eee
#
_entry.id   f224a63484eee05fcf9986d6c3b24eee
#
_cell.length_a   1.000
_cell.length_b   1.000
_cell.length_c   1.000
_cell.angle_alpha   90.00
_cell.angle_beta   90.00
_cell.angle_gamma   90.00
#
_symmetry.space_group_name_H-M   'P 1'
#
loop_
_entity.id
_entity.type
_entity.pdbx_description
1 polymer ?
#
loop_
_entity_poly.entity_id
_entity_poly.type
_entity_poly.pdbx_seq_one_letter_code
_entity_poly.pdbx_strand_id
1 'polypeptide(L)'
;MNHRMFGKTGRRVSEIGLGTWQLGARWGDPFDEAKALEILQAGYECGIDLIDTADIYNNGGSERAIGKFLARHRDHFFVVTKCGRGLDPHTAEGYTPENTERFIDRSLERLGMEQLDLVLLHCPPSSVYQKDELFAGLDKLVQKGKIAHYGVSIEKVSEGLRAMEYPISAIEVIFNMFRLKPAEELFPAAQARQISILARVPLASGLLTGRYTKDTRFGQNDHRSYNRNGEAFDKGETFSGVDYEQGLRAVAELKKLFDTEDLIPYALRWILMQEAVSAVIPGASRPEQVRANVKAAQLPALSPEQMEGVRAIYDRYIRASVHPNW
;
A
#
# COMPACT_ATOMS: atom_id res chain seq x y z
N MET A 1 -4.62 -18.20 -7.40
CA MET A 1 -3.76 -17.07 -7.00
C MET A 1 -2.51 -17.64 -6.37
N ASN A 2 -1.34 -17.07 -6.70
CA ASN A 2 -0.08 -17.51 -6.09
C ASN A 2 0.06 -16.92 -4.68
N HIS A 3 0.87 -17.60 -3.86
CA HIS A 3 1.25 -17.14 -2.52
C HIS A 3 2.76 -16.95 -2.47
N ARG A 4 3.19 -15.83 -1.90
CA ARG A 4 4.60 -15.48 -1.72
C ARG A 4 4.97 -15.45 -0.24
N MET A 5 6.21 -15.76 0.07
CA MET A 5 6.72 -15.61 1.43
C MET A 5 6.66 -14.14 1.86
N PHE A 6 6.12 -13.88 3.03
CA PHE A 6 6.06 -12.53 3.58
C PHE A 6 7.31 -12.27 4.44
N GLY A 7 8.43 -12.09 3.76
CA GLY A 7 9.73 -11.86 4.39
C GLY A 7 10.07 -12.92 5.45
N LYS A 8 10.59 -12.46 6.57
CA LYS A 8 11.00 -13.31 7.72
C LYS A 8 9.86 -13.64 8.70
N THR A 9 8.60 -13.33 8.35
CA THR A 9 7.46 -13.63 9.24
C THR A 9 7.07 -15.09 9.29
N GLY A 10 7.59 -15.91 8.37
CA GLY A 10 7.19 -17.33 8.23
C GLY A 10 5.82 -17.52 7.57
N ARG A 11 5.06 -16.46 7.30
CA ARG A 11 3.74 -16.53 6.66
C ARG A 11 3.88 -16.44 5.13
N ARG A 12 3.09 -17.23 4.43
CA ARG A 12 2.84 -17.04 3.00
C ARG A 12 1.53 -16.29 2.83
N VAL A 13 1.50 -15.33 1.93
CA VAL A 13 0.32 -14.50 1.65
C VAL A 13 0.02 -14.48 0.16
N SER A 14 -1.23 -14.23 -0.18
CA SER A 14 -1.65 -14.03 -1.56
C SER A 14 -0.91 -12.84 -2.19
N GLU A 15 -0.42 -13.00 -3.41
CA GLU A 15 0.33 -11.94 -4.12
C GLU A 15 -0.52 -10.70 -4.45
N ILE A 16 -1.86 -10.84 -4.42
CA ILE A 16 -2.82 -9.73 -4.43
C ILE A 16 -3.44 -9.68 -3.03
N GLY A 17 -3.20 -8.59 -2.31
CA GLY A 17 -3.86 -8.27 -1.05
C GLY A 17 -5.06 -7.33 -1.26
N LEU A 18 -5.81 -7.06 -0.20
CA LEU A 18 -6.91 -6.10 -0.19
C LEU A 18 -6.51 -4.83 0.56
N GLY A 19 -6.27 -3.74 -0.17
CA GLY A 19 -6.12 -2.41 0.41
C GLY A 19 -7.48 -1.83 0.82
N THR A 20 -7.59 -1.33 2.05
CA THR A 20 -8.88 -0.96 2.64
C THR A 20 -9.07 0.54 2.86
N TRP A 21 -8.25 1.39 2.25
CA TRP A 21 -8.41 2.85 2.35
C TRP A 21 -9.79 3.34 1.88
N GLN A 22 -10.37 2.68 0.86
CA GLN A 22 -11.71 2.99 0.34
C GLN A 22 -12.78 2.00 0.82
N LEU A 23 -12.50 1.21 1.85
CA LEU A 23 -13.44 0.22 2.37
C LEU A 23 -14.68 0.90 2.94
N GLY A 24 -15.84 0.62 2.38
CA GLY A 24 -17.12 1.14 2.85
C GLY A 24 -17.39 2.63 2.61
N ALA A 25 -16.37 3.43 2.26
CA ALA A 25 -16.55 4.86 1.97
C ALA A 25 -15.40 5.42 1.12
N ARG A 26 -15.67 6.48 0.36
CA ARG A 26 -14.63 7.36 -0.15
C ARG A 26 -14.25 8.35 0.94
N TRP A 27 -13.11 9.01 0.78
CA TRP A 27 -12.69 10.06 1.71
C TRP A 27 -13.77 11.16 1.82
N GLY A 28 -14.22 11.42 3.06
CA GLY A 28 -15.25 12.41 3.34
C GLY A 28 -16.70 11.92 3.19
N ASP A 29 -16.93 10.71 2.68
CA ASP A 29 -18.26 10.11 2.62
C ASP A 29 -18.60 9.41 3.95
N PRO A 30 -19.90 9.27 4.31
CA PRO A 30 -20.32 8.42 5.43
C PRO A 30 -19.87 6.97 5.23
N PHE A 31 -19.37 6.36 6.30
CA PHE A 31 -18.94 4.97 6.26
C PHE A 31 -20.15 4.01 6.19
N ASP A 32 -20.14 3.15 5.18
CA ASP A 32 -21.13 2.10 4.96
C ASP A 32 -20.51 0.73 5.33
N GLU A 33 -20.86 0.25 6.53
CA GLU A 33 -20.37 -1.02 7.05
C GLU A 33 -20.86 -2.23 6.22
N ALA A 34 -22.10 -2.21 5.74
CA ALA A 34 -22.61 -3.32 4.95
C ALA A 34 -21.81 -3.49 3.66
N LYS A 35 -21.54 -2.39 2.98
CA LYS A 35 -20.69 -2.36 1.79
C LYS A 35 -19.23 -2.78 2.10
N ALA A 36 -18.70 -2.39 3.25
CA ALA A 36 -17.38 -2.84 3.69
C ALA A 36 -17.32 -4.36 3.83
N LEU A 37 -18.33 -4.96 4.47
CA LEU A 37 -18.40 -6.41 4.64
C LEU A 37 -18.58 -7.15 3.31
N GLU A 38 -19.34 -6.61 2.34
CA GLU A 38 -19.45 -7.18 1.00
C GLU A 38 -18.10 -7.21 0.24
N ILE A 39 -17.29 -6.15 0.39
CA ILE A 39 -15.96 -6.07 -0.21
C ILE A 39 -15.02 -7.09 0.44
N LEU A 40 -15.02 -7.21 1.77
CA LEU A 40 -14.24 -8.20 2.51
C LEU A 40 -14.64 -9.63 2.12
N GLN A 41 -15.94 -9.89 2.01
CA GLN A 41 -16.47 -11.18 1.57
C GLN A 41 -15.99 -11.53 0.15
N ALA A 42 -16.03 -10.58 -0.78
CA ALA A 42 -15.51 -10.79 -2.13
C ALA A 42 -14.00 -11.08 -2.12
N GLY A 43 -13.22 -10.45 -1.24
CA GLY A 43 -11.81 -10.76 -1.03
C GLY A 43 -11.60 -12.21 -0.60
N TYR A 44 -12.32 -12.65 0.42
CA TYR A 44 -12.30 -14.01 0.92
C TYR A 44 -12.65 -15.04 -0.18
N GLU A 45 -13.76 -14.81 -0.90
CA GLU A 45 -14.21 -15.68 -2.01
C GLU A 45 -13.20 -15.76 -3.16
N CYS A 46 -12.44 -14.70 -3.39
CA CYS A 46 -11.36 -14.66 -4.38
C CYS A 46 -10.05 -15.30 -3.88
N GLY A 47 -9.98 -15.77 -2.62
CA GLY A 47 -8.80 -16.38 -2.03
C GLY A 47 -7.72 -15.36 -1.63
N ILE A 48 -8.10 -14.11 -1.38
CA ILE A 48 -7.21 -13.12 -0.74
C ILE A 48 -7.09 -13.48 0.73
N ASP A 49 -5.87 -13.55 1.25
CA ASP A 49 -5.58 -13.79 2.65
C ASP A 49 -4.72 -12.69 3.31
N LEU A 50 -4.46 -11.60 2.60
CA LEU A 50 -3.77 -10.42 3.09
C LEU A 50 -4.71 -9.22 3.07
N ILE A 51 -4.94 -8.61 4.24
CA ILE A 51 -5.67 -7.34 4.37
C ILE A 51 -4.70 -6.26 4.82
N ASP A 52 -4.69 -5.13 4.12
CA ASP A 52 -3.98 -3.92 4.51
C ASP A 52 -4.96 -2.82 4.93
N THR A 53 -4.81 -2.32 6.15
CA THR A 53 -5.63 -1.25 6.74
C THR A 53 -4.77 -0.21 7.48
N ALA A 54 -5.39 0.71 8.18
CA ALA A 54 -4.74 1.66 9.09
C ALA A 54 -5.74 2.18 10.14
N ASP A 55 -5.21 2.61 11.27
CA ASP A 55 -5.95 3.18 12.42
C ASP A 55 -6.77 4.42 12.06
N ILE A 56 -6.31 5.21 11.08
CA ILE A 56 -6.99 6.44 10.63
C ILE A 56 -8.03 6.21 9.53
N TYR A 57 -8.05 5.04 8.87
CA TYR A 57 -8.98 4.85 7.75
C TYR A 57 -10.43 4.89 8.23
N ASN A 58 -11.18 5.88 7.70
CA ASN A 58 -12.57 6.17 8.13
C ASN A 58 -12.69 6.30 9.66
N ASN A 59 -11.76 6.99 10.31
CA ASN A 59 -11.73 7.16 11.78
C ASN A 59 -11.80 5.81 12.54
N GLY A 60 -11.07 4.82 12.06
CA GLY A 60 -11.08 3.46 12.60
C GLY A 60 -12.29 2.61 12.17
N GLY A 61 -13.13 3.12 11.28
CA GLY A 61 -14.26 2.36 10.71
C GLY A 61 -13.80 1.15 9.92
N SER A 62 -12.69 1.29 9.16
CA SER A 62 -12.09 0.18 8.43
C SER A 62 -11.66 -0.95 9.37
N GLU A 63 -10.90 -0.66 10.44
CA GLU A 63 -10.48 -1.66 11.43
C GLU A 63 -11.69 -2.33 12.11
N ARG A 64 -12.72 -1.57 12.49
CA ARG A 64 -13.94 -2.14 13.11
C ARG A 64 -14.70 -3.09 12.18
N ALA A 65 -14.85 -2.74 10.91
CA ALA A 65 -15.50 -3.62 9.93
C ALA A 65 -14.68 -4.89 9.69
N ILE A 66 -13.36 -4.75 9.59
CA ILE A 66 -12.43 -5.90 9.48
C ILE A 66 -12.55 -6.77 10.73
N GLY A 67 -12.55 -6.21 11.95
CA GLY A 67 -12.70 -6.95 13.20
C GLY A 67 -14.00 -7.78 13.25
N LYS A 68 -15.12 -7.20 12.83
CA LYS A 68 -16.39 -7.94 12.70
C LYS A 68 -16.30 -9.10 11.71
N PHE A 69 -15.61 -8.89 10.60
CA PHE A 69 -15.41 -9.93 9.59
C PHE A 69 -14.49 -11.05 10.10
N LEU A 70 -13.41 -10.68 10.77
CA LEU A 70 -12.43 -11.61 11.35
C LEU A 70 -13.02 -12.51 12.43
N ALA A 71 -14.08 -12.10 13.12
CA ALA A 71 -14.74 -12.94 14.12
C ALA A 71 -15.15 -14.33 13.60
N ARG A 72 -15.29 -14.49 12.27
CA ARG A 72 -15.60 -15.75 11.60
C ARG A 72 -14.50 -16.25 10.67
N HIS A 73 -13.44 -15.46 10.43
CA HIS A 73 -12.43 -15.72 9.40
C HIS A 73 -10.99 -15.46 9.86
N ARG A 74 -10.73 -15.40 11.18
CA ARG A 74 -9.42 -14.98 11.73
C ARG A 74 -8.25 -15.80 11.20
N ASP A 75 -8.38 -17.11 11.15
CA ASP A 75 -7.29 -18.01 10.77
C ASP A 75 -6.91 -17.91 9.28
N HIS A 76 -7.82 -17.33 8.48
CA HIS A 76 -7.58 -17.15 7.04
C HIS A 76 -6.66 -15.96 6.77
N PHE A 77 -6.83 -14.85 7.48
CA PHE A 77 -6.22 -13.58 7.12
C PHE A 77 -4.95 -13.26 7.91
N PHE A 78 -3.96 -12.72 7.21
CA PHE A 78 -2.85 -11.95 7.75
C PHE A 78 -3.20 -10.45 7.62
N VAL A 79 -3.24 -9.75 8.74
CA VAL A 79 -3.69 -8.35 8.79
C VAL A 79 -2.51 -7.42 9.01
N VAL A 80 -2.34 -6.48 8.11
CA VAL A 80 -1.41 -5.36 8.23
C VAL A 80 -2.21 -4.13 8.62
N THR A 81 -1.89 -3.50 9.76
CA THR A 81 -2.41 -2.18 10.11
C THR A 81 -1.28 -1.18 10.29
N LYS A 82 -1.62 0.09 10.44
CA LYS A 82 -0.63 1.17 10.52
C LYS A 82 -0.97 2.11 11.66
N CYS A 83 0.04 2.76 12.23
CA CYS A 83 -0.13 3.69 13.34
C CYS A 83 0.74 4.95 13.20
N GLY A 84 0.36 6.00 13.92
CA GLY A 84 1.13 7.22 14.08
C GLY A 84 0.69 8.39 13.19
N ARG A 85 0.08 8.16 12.03
CA ARG A 85 -0.38 9.24 11.15
C ARG A 85 -1.54 10.06 11.74
N GLY A 86 -2.23 9.52 12.72
CA GLY A 86 -3.29 10.20 13.48
C GLY A 86 -2.79 11.10 14.61
N LEU A 87 -1.49 11.35 14.73
CA LEU A 87 -0.93 12.36 15.62
C LEU A 87 -1.33 13.77 15.16
N ASP A 88 -1.71 14.61 16.10
CA ASP A 88 -2.02 16.03 15.85
C ASP A 88 -1.31 16.90 16.88
N PRO A 89 -0.27 17.66 16.48
CA PRO A 89 0.31 17.74 15.15
C PRO A 89 1.06 16.46 14.74
N HIS A 90 1.08 16.14 13.43
CA HIS A 90 1.82 15.01 12.87
C HIS A 90 3.31 15.36 12.74
N THR A 91 4.03 15.30 13.86
CA THR A 91 5.46 15.65 13.95
C THR A 91 6.28 14.49 14.51
N ALA A 92 7.59 14.55 14.34
CA ALA A 92 8.49 13.50 14.83
C ALA A 92 8.46 13.33 16.35
N GLU A 93 8.21 14.41 17.10
CA GLU A 93 8.15 14.41 18.57
C GLU A 93 7.03 13.53 19.08
N GLY A 94 5.89 13.47 18.35
CA GLY A 94 4.75 12.64 18.70
C GLY A 94 4.99 11.13 18.55
N TYR A 95 6.01 10.72 17.81
CA TYR A 95 6.39 9.31 17.66
C TYR A 95 7.23 8.86 18.85
N THR A 96 6.56 8.52 19.95
CA THR A 96 7.14 7.97 21.17
C THR A 96 6.65 6.52 21.38
N PRO A 97 7.36 5.69 22.17
CA PRO A 97 6.91 4.35 22.54
C PRO A 97 5.49 4.35 23.13
N GLU A 98 5.18 5.29 24.03
CA GLU A 98 3.89 5.38 24.73
C GLU A 98 2.75 5.71 23.76
N ASN A 99 2.96 6.68 22.86
CA ASN A 99 1.96 7.02 21.85
C ASN A 99 1.74 5.86 20.89
N THR A 100 2.80 5.19 20.46
CA THR A 100 2.74 4.01 19.58
C THR A 100 1.99 2.86 20.24
N GLU A 101 2.26 2.56 21.52
CA GLU A 101 1.52 1.54 22.27
C GLU A 101 0.03 1.88 22.35
N ARG A 102 -0.33 3.14 22.60
CA ARG A 102 -1.75 3.57 22.63
C ARG A 102 -2.47 3.40 21.26
N PHE A 103 -1.77 3.65 20.16
CA PHE A 103 -2.34 3.39 18.82
C PHE A 103 -2.55 1.89 18.61
N ILE A 104 -1.59 1.06 18.98
CA ILE A 104 -1.64 -0.40 18.87
C ILE A 104 -2.79 -0.96 19.73
N ASP A 105 -2.95 -0.49 20.97
CA ASP A 105 -4.03 -0.93 21.86
C ASP A 105 -5.41 -0.65 21.26
N ARG A 106 -5.59 0.53 20.64
CA ARG A 106 -6.84 0.86 19.95
C ARG A 106 -7.07 -0.02 18.71
N SER A 107 -6.03 -0.36 17.98
CA SER A 107 -6.13 -1.25 16.82
C SER A 107 -6.48 -2.68 17.24
N LEU A 108 -5.89 -3.19 18.34
CA LEU A 108 -6.24 -4.48 18.95
C LEU A 108 -7.74 -4.54 19.31
N GLU A 109 -8.24 -3.50 19.97
CA GLU A 109 -9.65 -3.39 20.34
C GLU A 109 -10.58 -3.37 19.12
N ARG A 110 -10.28 -2.54 18.11
CA ARG A 110 -11.10 -2.39 16.91
C ARG A 110 -11.12 -3.62 16.03
N LEU A 111 -9.98 -4.28 15.89
CA LEU A 111 -9.82 -5.51 15.12
C LEU A 111 -10.30 -6.75 15.88
N GLY A 112 -10.50 -6.66 17.20
CA GLY A 112 -10.89 -7.78 18.05
C GLY A 112 -9.81 -8.86 18.08
N MET A 113 -8.54 -8.47 18.07
CA MET A 113 -7.38 -9.35 18.03
C MET A 113 -6.62 -9.28 19.36
N GLU A 114 -6.09 -10.41 19.83
CA GLU A 114 -5.20 -10.46 21.01
C GLU A 114 -3.78 -10.01 20.65
N GLN A 115 -3.36 -10.27 19.43
CA GLN A 115 -2.07 -9.87 18.86
C GLN A 115 -2.26 -9.43 17.41
N LEU A 116 -1.71 -8.26 17.02
CA LEU A 116 -1.68 -7.82 15.63
C LEU A 116 -0.60 -8.59 14.86
N ASP A 117 -0.91 -9.02 13.65
CA ASP A 117 0.05 -9.77 12.81
C ASP A 117 1.24 -8.89 12.39
N LEU A 118 0.95 -7.68 11.89
CA LEU A 118 1.97 -6.70 11.49
C LEU A 118 1.46 -5.28 11.68
N VAL A 119 2.29 -4.43 12.29
CA VAL A 119 2.05 -3.00 12.42
C VAL A 119 3.12 -2.21 11.68
N LEU A 120 2.70 -1.23 10.86
CA LEU A 120 3.61 -0.31 10.19
C LEU A 120 3.55 1.09 10.81
N LEU A 121 4.70 1.75 10.97
CA LEU A 121 4.73 3.20 11.18
C LEU A 121 4.23 3.86 9.88
N HIS A 122 3.19 4.69 9.98
CA HIS A 122 2.42 5.19 8.84
C HIS A 122 3.01 6.47 8.25
N CYS A 123 4.00 6.36 7.37
CA CYS A 123 4.68 7.48 6.71
C CYS A 123 5.09 8.59 7.71
N PRO A 124 5.86 8.29 8.74
CA PRO A 124 6.31 9.29 9.70
C PRO A 124 7.26 10.29 9.05
N PRO A 125 7.47 11.46 9.66
CA PRO A 125 8.56 12.36 9.27
C PRO A 125 9.91 11.63 9.20
N SER A 126 10.75 11.96 8.22
CA SER A 126 12.00 11.22 7.92
C SER A 126 12.96 11.07 9.12
N SER A 127 12.95 12.00 10.07
CA SER A 127 13.77 11.93 11.30
C SER A 127 13.33 10.81 12.27
N VAL A 128 12.10 10.30 12.15
CA VAL A 128 11.59 9.20 12.99
C VAL A 128 12.35 7.90 12.74
N TYR A 129 12.82 7.67 11.51
CA TYR A 129 13.60 6.47 11.16
C TYR A 129 15.00 6.42 11.81
N GLN A 130 15.35 7.38 12.66
CA GLN A 130 16.59 7.44 13.43
C GLN A 130 16.34 7.41 14.95
N LYS A 131 15.09 7.14 15.39
CA LYS A 131 14.72 7.12 16.80
C LYS A 131 14.89 5.71 17.38
N ASP A 132 16.08 5.39 17.86
CA ASP A 132 16.39 4.10 18.50
C ASP A 132 15.39 3.73 19.61
N GLU A 133 14.98 4.72 20.42
CA GLU A 133 14.02 4.53 21.50
C GLU A 133 12.66 4.03 20.99
N LEU A 134 12.17 4.57 19.87
CA LEU A 134 10.91 4.14 19.26
C LEU A 134 10.97 2.68 18.81
N PHE A 135 12.03 2.31 18.11
CA PHE A 135 12.20 0.94 17.62
C PHE A 135 12.43 -0.05 18.77
N ALA A 136 13.18 0.34 19.81
CA ALA A 136 13.29 -0.46 21.04
C ALA A 136 11.92 -0.59 21.74
N GLY A 137 11.05 0.41 21.65
CA GLY A 137 9.67 0.33 22.11
C GLY A 137 8.86 -0.69 21.34
N LEU A 138 8.98 -0.73 20.01
CA LEU A 138 8.32 -1.73 19.16
C LEU A 138 8.82 -3.16 19.48
N ASP A 139 10.12 -3.34 19.72
CA ASP A 139 10.67 -4.64 20.15
C ASP A 139 10.04 -5.12 21.47
N LYS A 140 9.84 -4.19 22.43
CA LYS A 140 9.15 -4.51 23.68
C LYS A 140 7.69 -4.92 23.46
N LEU A 141 6.99 -4.32 22.47
CA LEU A 141 5.61 -4.71 22.15
C LEU A 141 5.52 -6.09 21.50
N VAL A 142 6.55 -6.47 20.72
CA VAL A 142 6.70 -7.87 20.25
C VAL A 142 6.89 -8.81 21.44
N GLN A 143 7.79 -8.49 22.37
CA GLN A 143 8.04 -9.30 23.57
C GLN A 143 6.80 -9.43 24.48
N LYS A 144 5.97 -8.36 24.56
CA LYS A 144 4.69 -8.39 25.29
C LYS A 144 3.59 -9.19 24.56
N GLY A 145 3.81 -9.62 23.33
CA GLY A 145 2.82 -10.32 22.52
C GLY A 145 1.70 -9.43 21.95
N LYS A 146 1.81 -8.10 22.04
CA LYS A 146 0.82 -7.19 21.45
C LYS A 146 0.85 -7.14 19.92
N ILE A 147 2.04 -7.29 19.34
CA ILE A 147 2.27 -7.37 17.89
C ILE A 147 3.19 -8.55 17.59
N ALA A 148 2.98 -9.26 16.50
CA ALA A 148 3.89 -10.32 16.07
C ALA A 148 5.09 -9.75 15.32
N HIS A 149 4.84 -8.76 14.48
CA HIS A 149 5.83 -8.12 13.62
C HIS A 149 5.59 -6.62 13.53
N TYR A 150 6.64 -5.87 13.16
CA TYR A 150 6.50 -4.48 12.80
C TYR A 150 7.34 -4.11 11.57
N GLY A 151 7.03 -2.97 10.98
CA GLY A 151 7.69 -2.42 9.81
C GLY A 151 7.36 -0.95 9.62
N VAL A 152 7.53 -0.47 8.40
CA VAL A 152 7.33 0.93 8.05
C VAL A 152 6.58 1.09 6.72
N SER A 153 5.71 2.08 6.64
CA SER A 153 5.23 2.63 5.38
C SER A 153 6.01 3.91 5.10
N ILE A 154 6.54 4.05 3.90
CA ILE A 154 7.50 5.10 3.55
C ILE A 154 7.06 5.89 2.32
N GLU A 155 7.59 7.11 2.20
CA GLU A 155 7.50 7.92 0.98
C GLU A 155 8.77 7.83 0.14
N LYS A 156 9.95 7.81 0.76
CA LYS A 156 11.26 7.89 0.09
C LYS A 156 12.04 6.58 0.24
N VAL A 157 12.80 6.24 -0.78
CA VAL A 157 13.73 5.09 -0.76
C VAL A 157 14.72 5.20 0.41
N SER A 158 15.27 6.39 0.66
CA SER A 158 16.21 6.63 1.77
C SER A 158 15.62 6.31 3.15
N GLU A 159 14.32 6.50 3.35
CA GLU A 159 13.63 6.17 4.59
C GLU A 159 13.60 4.65 4.82
N GLY A 160 13.29 3.90 3.75
CA GLY A 160 13.31 2.44 3.80
C GLY A 160 14.69 1.87 4.08
N LEU A 161 15.72 2.40 3.38
CA LEU A 161 17.11 1.99 3.61
C LEU A 161 17.54 2.25 5.06
N ARG A 162 17.14 3.39 5.64
CA ARG A 162 17.42 3.72 7.03
C ARG A 162 16.67 2.80 8.00
N ALA A 163 15.38 2.55 7.75
CA ALA A 163 14.58 1.68 8.61
C ALA A 163 15.11 0.23 8.65
N MET A 164 15.83 -0.22 7.63
CA MET A 164 16.45 -1.56 7.59
C MET A 164 17.60 -1.76 8.59
N GLU A 165 18.04 -0.72 9.29
CA GLU A 165 18.99 -0.85 10.41
C GLU A 165 18.34 -1.46 11.65
N TYR A 166 17.00 -1.47 11.71
CA TYR A 166 16.20 -2.12 12.74
C TYR A 166 15.64 -3.45 12.25
N PRO A 167 15.21 -4.35 13.16
CA PRO A 167 14.75 -5.69 12.79
C PRO A 167 13.33 -5.71 12.19
N ILE A 168 13.00 -4.74 11.35
CA ILE A 168 11.71 -4.65 10.66
C ILE A 168 11.44 -5.88 9.78
N SER A 169 10.17 -6.23 9.61
CA SER A 169 9.72 -7.38 8.80
C SER A 169 9.18 -6.99 7.44
N ALA A 170 8.71 -5.74 7.29
CA ALA A 170 8.11 -5.28 6.05
C ALA A 170 8.33 -3.79 5.80
N ILE A 171 8.34 -3.43 4.54
CA ILE A 171 8.28 -2.04 4.04
C ILE A 171 7.13 -1.93 3.06
N GLU A 172 6.24 -0.96 3.31
CA GLU A 172 5.21 -0.58 2.38
C GLU A 172 5.62 0.69 1.65
N VAL A 173 5.58 0.66 0.32
CA VAL A 173 6.08 1.76 -0.52
C VAL A 173 5.24 1.93 -1.77
N ILE A 174 5.10 3.17 -2.26
CA ILE A 174 4.49 3.42 -3.57
C ILE A 174 5.37 2.81 -4.65
N PHE A 175 4.82 1.83 -5.36
CA PHE A 175 5.50 1.21 -6.50
C PHE A 175 4.51 0.86 -7.60
N ASN A 176 4.72 1.41 -8.78
CA ASN A 176 3.92 1.18 -9.98
C ASN A 176 4.70 1.62 -11.24
N MET A 177 4.11 1.49 -12.43
CA MET A 177 4.76 1.85 -13.70
C MET A 177 5.20 3.32 -13.79
N PHE A 178 4.78 4.17 -12.84
CA PHE A 178 5.16 5.59 -12.75
C PHE A 178 6.05 5.91 -11.55
N ARG A 179 6.52 4.89 -10.82
CA ARG A 179 7.38 5.04 -9.66
C ARG A 179 8.35 3.86 -9.57
N LEU A 180 9.45 3.91 -10.33
CA LEU A 180 10.38 2.78 -10.49
C LEU A 180 11.57 2.81 -9.52
N LYS A 181 11.89 3.96 -8.90
CA LYS A 181 13.07 4.11 -8.04
C LYS A 181 13.22 3.03 -6.95
N PRO A 182 12.14 2.57 -6.27
CA PRO A 182 12.29 1.52 -5.27
C PRO A 182 12.94 0.24 -5.78
N ALA A 183 12.76 -0.10 -7.07
CA ALA A 183 13.34 -1.30 -7.65
C ALA A 183 14.87 -1.20 -7.87
N GLU A 184 15.44 0.00 -7.91
CA GLU A 184 16.86 0.21 -8.18
C GLU A 184 17.72 0.00 -6.93
N GLU A 185 17.28 0.46 -5.76
CA GLU A 185 18.07 0.44 -4.52
C GLU A 185 17.39 -0.31 -3.39
N LEU A 186 16.10 -0.02 -3.14
CA LEU A 186 15.37 -0.54 -1.99
C LEU A 186 15.11 -2.05 -2.10
N PHE A 187 14.68 -2.53 -3.26
CA PHE A 187 14.30 -3.93 -3.44
C PHE A 187 15.47 -4.90 -3.25
N PRO A 188 16.66 -4.68 -3.86
CA PRO A 188 17.81 -5.55 -3.59
C PRO A 188 18.21 -5.57 -2.11
N ALA A 189 18.17 -4.41 -1.44
CA ALA A 189 18.50 -4.31 -0.02
C ALA A 189 17.47 -5.03 0.87
N ALA A 190 16.19 -4.96 0.53
CA ALA A 190 15.10 -5.65 1.23
C ALA A 190 15.21 -7.18 1.07
N GLN A 191 15.45 -7.66 -0.15
CA GLN A 191 15.64 -9.10 -0.43
C GLN A 191 16.81 -9.68 0.36
N ALA A 192 17.97 -8.99 0.37
CA ALA A 192 19.15 -9.43 1.12
C ALA A 192 18.90 -9.58 2.62
N ARG A 193 17.89 -8.87 3.18
CA ARG A 193 17.51 -8.89 4.58
C ARG A 193 16.22 -9.66 4.86
N GLN A 194 15.64 -10.29 3.85
CA GLN A 194 14.35 -10.99 3.94
C GLN A 194 13.23 -10.09 4.49
N ILE A 195 13.22 -8.82 4.05
CA ILE A 195 12.17 -7.85 4.39
C ILE A 195 11.14 -7.85 3.27
N SER A 196 9.86 -7.99 3.62
CA SER A 196 8.75 -7.94 2.66
C SER A 196 8.59 -6.56 2.05
N ILE A 197 8.31 -6.50 0.76
CA ILE A 197 7.82 -5.30 0.09
C ILE A 197 6.32 -5.43 -0.17
N LEU A 198 5.55 -4.47 0.35
CA LEU A 198 4.16 -4.25 0.02
C LEU A 198 4.08 -3.08 -0.96
N ALA A 199 3.58 -3.33 -2.18
CA ALA A 199 3.42 -2.28 -3.18
C ALA A 199 2.05 -1.62 -3.03
N ARG A 200 2.03 -0.37 -2.53
CA ARG A 200 0.83 0.46 -2.41
C ARG A 200 0.65 1.40 -3.61
N VAL A 201 -0.55 1.97 -3.76
CA VAL A 201 -0.93 2.89 -4.85
C VAL A 201 -0.62 2.29 -6.25
N PRO A 202 -0.93 1.01 -6.50
CA PRO A 202 -0.44 0.29 -7.68
C PRO A 202 -0.98 0.85 -9.00
N LEU A 203 -2.11 1.56 -8.96
CA LEU A 203 -2.76 2.16 -10.13
C LEU A 203 -2.55 3.67 -10.25
N ALA A 204 -1.57 4.25 -9.53
CA ALA A 204 -1.24 5.67 -9.56
C ALA A 204 -2.50 6.55 -9.43
N SER A 205 -3.28 6.37 -8.34
CA SER A 205 -4.55 7.05 -8.06
C SER A 205 -5.58 6.92 -9.20
N GLY A 206 -5.48 5.84 -9.98
CA GLY A 206 -6.37 5.51 -11.07
C GLY A 206 -5.87 5.91 -12.47
N LEU A 207 -4.76 6.63 -12.63
CA LEU A 207 -4.17 6.92 -13.95
C LEU A 207 -3.90 5.64 -14.74
N LEU A 208 -3.31 4.64 -14.08
CA LEU A 208 -2.99 3.34 -14.69
C LEU A 208 -4.19 2.43 -14.91
N THR A 209 -5.42 2.92 -14.70
CA THR A 209 -6.62 2.21 -15.18
C THR A 209 -6.82 2.39 -16.69
N GLY A 210 -6.22 3.42 -17.27
CA GLY A 210 -6.42 3.78 -18.66
C GLY A 210 -7.76 4.49 -18.96
N ARG A 211 -8.57 4.80 -17.94
CA ARG A 211 -9.94 5.33 -18.10
C ARG A 211 -10.03 6.85 -18.04
N TYR A 212 -8.99 7.53 -17.57
CA TYR A 212 -9.00 8.98 -17.43
C TYR A 212 -8.64 9.69 -18.74
N THR A 213 -9.25 10.85 -18.92
CA THR A 213 -9.03 11.76 -20.06
C THR A 213 -8.73 13.17 -19.53
N LYS A 214 -8.35 14.10 -20.41
CA LYS A 214 -8.19 15.51 -20.05
C LYS A 214 -9.47 16.15 -19.48
N ASP A 215 -10.63 15.60 -19.82
CA ASP A 215 -11.93 16.11 -19.39
C ASP A 215 -12.44 15.45 -18.09
N THR A 216 -11.70 14.46 -17.53
CA THR A 216 -12.06 13.82 -16.28
C THR A 216 -12.04 14.84 -15.14
N ARG A 217 -13.13 14.88 -14.35
CA ARG A 217 -13.26 15.75 -13.19
C ARG A 217 -13.35 14.89 -11.93
N PHE A 218 -12.74 15.37 -10.85
CA PHE A 218 -12.77 14.75 -9.53
C PHE A 218 -13.59 15.63 -8.58
N GLY A 219 -14.32 15.02 -7.65
CA GLY A 219 -15.10 15.75 -6.65
C GLY A 219 -14.21 16.62 -5.74
N GLN A 220 -14.80 17.62 -5.08
CA GLN A 220 -14.05 18.52 -4.20
C GLN A 220 -13.41 17.79 -3.01
N ASN A 221 -14.06 16.75 -2.48
CA ASN A 221 -13.56 15.92 -1.38
C ASN A 221 -12.62 14.79 -1.83
N ASP A 222 -12.26 14.73 -3.11
CA ASP A 222 -11.38 13.74 -3.67
C ASP A 222 -9.93 14.24 -3.60
N HIS A 223 -9.00 13.43 -3.05
CA HIS A 223 -7.60 13.82 -2.94
C HIS A 223 -6.97 14.18 -4.29
N ARG A 224 -7.48 13.64 -5.40
CA ARG A 224 -7.04 13.98 -6.75
C ARG A 224 -7.40 15.43 -7.16
N SER A 225 -8.29 16.07 -6.39
CA SER A 225 -8.59 17.50 -6.50
C SER A 225 -7.80 18.33 -5.50
N TYR A 226 -7.92 18.03 -4.19
CA TYR A 226 -7.38 18.88 -3.13
C TYR A 226 -5.91 18.61 -2.76
N ASN A 227 -5.33 17.47 -3.15
CA ASN A 227 -3.94 17.11 -2.84
C ASN A 227 -3.07 16.92 -4.09
N ARG A 228 -3.40 17.61 -5.18
CA ARG A 228 -2.68 17.43 -6.46
C ARG A 228 -1.20 17.80 -6.38
N ASN A 229 -0.86 18.81 -5.56
CA ASN A 229 0.50 19.30 -5.37
C ASN A 229 1.07 19.00 -3.96
N GLY A 230 0.38 18.22 -3.14
CA GLY A 230 0.80 17.90 -1.78
C GLY A 230 0.27 18.87 -0.73
N GLU A 231 -0.92 19.43 -0.94
CA GLU A 231 -1.51 20.42 -0.03
C GLU A 231 -1.91 19.84 1.34
N ALA A 232 -2.20 18.53 1.41
CA ALA A 232 -2.64 17.87 2.64
C ALA A 232 -1.70 16.75 3.10
N PHE A 233 -1.03 16.06 2.17
CA PHE A 233 -0.07 14.98 2.44
C PHE A 233 0.90 14.84 1.25
N ASP A 234 1.87 13.90 1.32
CA ASP A 234 2.91 13.79 0.30
C ASP A 234 2.33 13.78 -1.12
N LYS A 235 2.89 14.63 -1.99
CA LYS A 235 2.46 14.77 -3.39
C LYS A 235 2.50 13.45 -4.15
N GLY A 236 3.42 12.55 -3.79
CA GLY A 236 3.58 11.23 -4.41
C GLY A 236 2.37 10.32 -4.22
N GLU A 237 1.52 10.58 -3.23
CA GLU A 237 0.29 9.81 -3.02
C GLU A 237 -0.80 10.13 -4.07
N THR A 238 -0.69 11.28 -4.75
CA THR A 238 -1.61 11.67 -5.83
C THR A 238 -0.92 11.46 -7.17
N PHE A 239 -1.45 10.56 -7.99
CA PHE A 239 -0.90 10.20 -9.31
C PHE A 239 0.58 9.79 -9.29
N SER A 240 1.10 9.30 -8.16
CA SER A 240 2.52 9.01 -7.95
C SER A 240 3.45 10.22 -8.11
N GLY A 241 2.93 11.44 -7.93
CA GLY A 241 3.66 12.70 -8.14
C GLY A 241 3.81 13.13 -9.60
N VAL A 242 3.17 12.41 -10.52
CA VAL A 242 3.23 12.70 -11.96
C VAL A 242 2.34 13.87 -12.34
N ASP A 243 2.81 14.73 -13.24
CA ASP A 243 1.94 15.68 -13.92
C ASP A 243 0.82 14.95 -14.66
N TYR A 244 -0.42 15.44 -14.53
CA TYR A 244 -1.59 14.73 -15.03
C TYR A 244 -1.57 14.55 -16.55
N GLU A 245 -1.17 15.58 -17.32
CA GLU A 245 -1.13 15.49 -18.78
C GLU A 245 0.01 14.58 -19.25
N GLN A 246 1.18 14.66 -18.61
CA GLN A 246 2.27 13.72 -18.88
C GLN A 246 1.87 12.28 -18.56
N GLY A 247 1.16 12.07 -17.44
CA GLY A 247 0.61 10.78 -17.09
C GLY A 247 -0.35 10.23 -18.14
N LEU A 248 -1.24 11.06 -18.69
CA LEU A 248 -2.15 10.65 -19.77
C LEU A 248 -1.38 10.26 -21.05
N ARG A 249 -0.31 10.97 -21.40
CA ARG A 249 0.55 10.62 -22.55
C ARG A 249 1.24 9.28 -22.33
N ALA A 250 1.80 9.06 -21.15
CA ALA A 250 2.42 7.79 -20.79
C ALA A 250 1.40 6.63 -20.81
N VAL A 251 0.17 6.84 -20.30
CA VAL A 251 -0.92 5.88 -20.39
C VAL A 251 -1.26 5.51 -21.83
N ALA A 252 -1.30 6.49 -22.73
CA ALA A 252 -1.57 6.21 -24.15
C ALA A 252 -0.50 5.31 -24.79
N GLU A 253 0.77 5.49 -24.43
CA GLU A 253 1.86 4.62 -24.90
C GLU A 253 1.78 3.23 -24.25
N LEU A 254 1.43 3.13 -22.94
CA LEU A 254 1.23 1.84 -22.28
C LEU A 254 0.09 1.04 -22.93
N LYS A 255 -1.01 1.69 -23.31
CA LYS A 255 -2.11 1.03 -24.02
C LYS A 255 -1.65 0.43 -25.36
N LYS A 256 -0.81 1.13 -26.10
CA LYS A 256 -0.22 0.62 -27.35
C LYS A 256 0.73 -0.54 -27.07
N LEU A 257 1.59 -0.42 -26.04
CA LEU A 257 2.56 -1.46 -25.66
C LEU A 257 1.88 -2.79 -25.31
N PHE A 258 0.74 -2.73 -24.61
CA PHE A 258 0.00 -3.92 -24.19
C PHE A 258 -1.16 -4.30 -25.11
N ASP A 259 -1.39 -3.53 -26.16
CA ASP A 259 -2.53 -3.69 -27.08
C ASP A 259 -3.87 -3.84 -26.32
N THR A 260 -4.15 -2.89 -25.41
CA THR A 260 -5.31 -2.97 -24.53
C THR A 260 -5.84 -1.59 -24.13
N GLU A 261 -7.15 -1.52 -23.91
CA GLU A 261 -7.80 -0.37 -23.27
C GLU A 261 -7.88 -0.50 -21.73
N ASP A 262 -7.80 -1.72 -21.18
CA ASP A 262 -7.82 -1.99 -19.73
C ASP A 262 -6.42 -2.31 -19.22
N LEU A 263 -5.76 -1.31 -18.66
CA LEU A 263 -4.40 -1.45 -18.12
C LEU A 263 -4.36 -2.09 -16.73
N ILE A 264 -5.48 -2.22 -16.00
CA ILE A 264 -5.47 -2.69 -14.61
C ILE A 264 -4.75 -4.03 -14.47
N PRO A 265 -5.07 -5.09 -15.24
CA PRO A 265 -4.40 -6.38 -15.08
C PRO A 265 -2.89 -6.31 -15.36
N TYR A 266 -2.51 -5.55 -16.39
CA TYR A 266 -1.10 -5.39 -16.78
C TYR A 266 -0.30 -4.57 -15.76
N ALA A 267 -0.89 -3.49 -15.21
CA ALA A 267 -0.26 -2.68 -14.18
C ALA A 267 0.02 -3.49 -12.91
N LEU A 268 -0.95 -4.28 -12.44
CA LEU A 268 -0.77 -5.15 -11.29
C LEU A 268 0.19 -6.29 -11.60
N ARG A 269 0.08 -6.94 -12.78
CA ARG A 269 0.99 -8.00 -13.18
C ARG A 269 2.43 -7.52 -13.28
N TRP A 270 2.67 -6.32 -13.82
CA TRP A 270 4.00 -5.71 -13.90
C TRP A 270 4.66 -5.57 -12.52
N ILE A 271 3.89 -5.15 -11.51
CA ILE A 271 4.38 -5.08 -10.12
C ILE A 271 4.76 -6.47 -9.63
N LEU A 272 3.93 -7.47 -9.90
CA LEU A 272 4.16 -8.87 -9.51
C LEU A 272 5.32 -9.54 -10.25
N MET A 273 5.85 -8.95 -11.33
CA MET A 273 7.09 -9.40 -11.96
C MET A 273 8.34 -9.09 -11.12
N GLN A 274 8.22 -8.24 -10.08
CA GLN A 274 9.31 -7.94 -9.17
C GLN A 274 9.38 -9.00 -8.06
N GLU A 275 10.49 -9.73 -7.97
CA GLU A 275 10.67 -10.79 -6.98
C GLU A 275 10.65 -10.28 -5.53
N ALA A 276 11.13 -9.04 -5.30
CA ALA A 276 11.13 -8.43 -3.98
C ALA A 276 9.72 -8.13 -3.45
N VAL A 277 8.73 -7.97 -4.33
CA VAL A 277 7.35 -7.64 -3.94
C VAL A 277 6.65 -8.90 -3.43
N SER A 278 6.32 -8.92 -2.14
CA SER A 278 5.56 -10.01 -1.53
C SER A 278 4.09 -9.93 -1.88
N ALA A 279 3.51 -8.72 -1.88
CA ALA A 279 2.16 -8.50 -2.33
C ALA A 279 1.95 -7.08 -2.88
N VAL A 280 1.00 -6.96 -3.79
CA VAL A 280 0.43 -5.68 -4.20
C VAL A 280 -0.93 -5.52 -3.54
N ILE A 281 -1.23 -4.31 -3.04
CA ILE A 281 -2.43 -4.03 -2.23
C ILE A 281 -3.36 -3.01 -2.92
N PRO A 282 -4.00 -3.37 -4.06
CA PRO A 282 -4.96 -2.49 -4.71
C PRO A 282 -6.18 -2.27 -3.83
N GLY A 283 -6.63 -1.02 -3.74
CA GLY A 283 -7.88 -0.67 -3.09
C GLY A 283 -9.10 -1.11 -3.91
N ALA A 284 -10.23 -1.30 -3.21
CA ALA A 284 -11.52 -1.53 -3.83
C ALA A 284 -12.63 -0.80 -3.07
N SER A 285 -13.57 -0.21 -3.80
CA SER A 285 -14.77 0.43 -3.26
C SER A 285 -16.06 -0.35 -3.57
N ARG A 286 -15.93 -1.51 -4.23
CA ARG A 286 -17.02 -2.44 -4.56
C ARG A 286 -16.46 -3.83 -4.91
N PRO A 287 -17.25 -4.91 -4.72
CA PRO A 287 -16.83 -6.29 -4.93
C PRO A 287 -16.27 -6.58 -6.34
N GLU A 288 -16.82 -5.95 -7.39
CA GLU A 288 -16.37 -6.18 -8.77
C GLU A 288 -14.92 -5.74 -9.00
N GLN A 289 -14.48 -4.70 -8.27
CA GLN A 289 -13.09 -4.25 -8.35
C GLN A 289 -12.14 -5.27 -7.71
N VAL A 290 -12.53 -5.91 -6.60
CA VAL A 290 -11.77 -6.99 -5.98
C VAL A 290 -11.56 -8.12 -7.00
N ARG A 291 -12.65 -8.58 -7.63
CA ARG A 291 -12.61 -9.65 -8.65
C ARG A 291 -11.77 -9.25 -9.86
N ALA A 292 -11.84 -7.98 -10.28
CA ALA A 292 -11.02 -7.46 -11.38
C ALA A 292 -9.52 -7.41 -11.04
N ASN A 293 -9.19 -6.99 -9.81
CA ASN A 293 -7.81 -6.94 -9.36
C ASN A 293 -7.17 -8.33 -9.32
N VAL A 294 -7.89 -9.34 -8.85
CA VAL A 294 -7.40 -10.74 -8.77
C VAL A 294 -7.10 -11.34 -10.15
N LYS A 295 -7.77 -10.89 -11.23
CA LYS A 295 -7.47 -11.34 -12.58
C LYS A 295 -6.02 -11.10 -13.01
N ALA A 296 -5.36 -10.08 -12.43
CA ALA A 296 -3.94 -9.80 -12.70
C ALA A 296 -3.03 -11.00 -12.34
N ALA A 297 -3.36 -11.74 -11.28
CA ALA A 297 -2.62 -12.94 -10.89
C ALA A 297 -2.75 -14.10 -11.88
N GLN A 298 -3.74 -14.03 -12.76
CA GLN A 298 -4.00 -15.05 -13.80
C GLN A 298 -3.31 -14.75 -15.12
N LEU A 299 -2.80 -13.53 -15.32
CA LEU A 299 -2.05 -13.19 -16.53
C LEU A 299 -0.72 -13.95 -16.57
N PRO A 300 -0.28 -14.37 -17.75
CA PRO A 300 1.08 -14.89 -17.93
C PRO A 300 2.12 -13.85 -17.55
N ALA A 301 3.37 -14.29 -17.37
CA ALA A 301 4.48 -13.38 -17.20
C ALA A 301 4.56 -12.39 -18.37
N LEU A 302 4.84 -11.11 -18.07
CA LEU A 302 5.08 -10.12 -19.10
C LEU A 302 6.39 -10.45 -19.81
N SER A 303 6.45 -10.20 -21.13
CA SER A 303 7.67 -10.45 -21.90
C SER A 303 8.79 -9.45 -21.54
N PRO A 304 10.07 -9.79 -21.79
CA PRO A 304 11.17 -8.84 -21.61
C PRO A 304 10.96 -7.54 -22.36
N GLU A 305 10.39 -7.59 -23.57
CA GLU A 305 10.09 -6.42 -24.41
C GLU A 305 9.02 -5.54 -23.75
N GLN A 306 8.01 -6.14 -23.15
CA GLN A 306 6.97 -5.40 -22.41
C GLN A 306 7.56 -4.74 -21.15
N MET A 307 8.41 -5.44 -20.40
CA MET A 307 9.08 -4.89 -19.21
C MET A 307 10.00 -3.72 -19.57
N GLU A 308 10.79 -3.84 -20.64
CA GLU A 308 11.64 -2.78 -21.13
C GLU A 308 10.85 -1.61 -21.74
N GLY A 309 9.75 -1.91 -22.44
CA GLY A 309 8.83 -0.89 -22.95
C GLY A 309 8.25 -0.01 -21.85
N VAL A 310 7.86 -0.58 -20.71
CA VAL A 310 7.42 0.18 -19.52
C VAL A 310 8.55 1.08 -19.01
N ARG A 311 9.78 0.57 -18.92
CA ARG A 311 10.95 1.35 -18.49
C ARG A 311 11.20 2.53 -19.46
N ALA A 312 11.20 2.29 -20.77
CA ALA A 312 11.40 3.33 -21.77
C ALA A 312 10.33 4.43 -21.72
N ILE A 313 9.05 4.06 -21.48
CA ILE A 313 7.97 5.02 -21.29
C ILE A 313 8.18 5.83 -20.00
N TYR A 314 8.54 5.18 -18.90
CA TYR A 314 8.89 5.86 -17.65
C TYR A 314 10.03 6.84 -17.83
N ASP A 315 11.11 6.44 -18.47
CA ASP A 315 12.29 7.28 -18.70
C ASP A 315 11.96 8.51 -19.55
N ARG A 316 11.10 8.34 -20.57
CA ARG A 316 10.69 9.42 -21.47
C ARG A 316 9.77 10.45 -20.81
N TYR A 317 8.79 10.02 -20.04
CA TYR A 317 7.70 10.88 -19.58
C TYR A 317 7.74 11.23 -18.09
N ILE A 318 8.34 10.38 -17.25
CA ILE A 318 8.13 10.40 -15.80
C ILE A 318 9.44 10.63 -15.03
N ARG A 319 10.52 9.93 -15.39
CA ARG A 319 11.77 9.88 -14.61
C ARG A 319 12.27 11.25 -14.18
N ALA A 320 12.36 12.21 -15.09
CA ALA A 320 12.94 13.52 -14.81
C ALA A 320 12.20 14.30 -13.70
N SER A 321 10.88 14.14 -13.60
CA SER A 321 10.04 14.89 -12.65
C SER A 321 9.71 14.11 -11.38
N VAL A 322 9.79 12.78 -11.39
CA VAL A 322 9.37 11.91 -10.29
C VAL A 322 10.55 11.29 -9.56
N HIS A 323 11.47 10.68 -10.30
CA HIS A 323 12.55 9.85 -9.75
C HIS A 323 13.46 10.56 -8.72
N PRO A 324 13.83 11.86 -8.87
CA PRO A 324 14.67 12.54 -7.90
C PRO A 324 14.01 12.79 -6.54
N ASN A 325 12.70 12.79 -6.47
CA ASN A 325 11.95 13.28 -5.30
C ASN A 325 11.74 12.23 -4.21
N TRP A 326 11.76 10.96 -4.57
CA TRP A 326 11.38 9.89 -3.64
C TRP A 326 12.37 8.73 -3.53
#